data_209d477e9a5aa6eaabc819b6d4affe59
#
_entry.id   209d477e9a5aa6eaabc819b6d4affe59
#
_cell.length_a   1.000
_cell.length_b   1.000
_cell.length_c   1.000
_cell.angle_alpha   90.00
_cell.angle_beta   90.00
_cell.angle_gamma   90.00
#
_symmetry.space_group_name_H-M   'P 1'
#
loop_
_entity.id
_entity.type
_entity.pdbx_description
1 polymer ?
#
loop_
_entity_poly.entity_id
_entity_poly.type
_entity_poly.pdbx_seq_one_letter_code
_entity_poly.pdbx_strand_id
1 'polypeptide(L)'
;MTEFQQQCYQTLKDKVPAGRVITYGGLAQLIGHPNAHRAVGSAMNKTPFAPKVPCHRVVKSNGELGGFALDLKIKIKRLQKEGVQVMNNKIVDFKEKVVKIA
;
A
#
# COMPACT_ATOMS: atom_id res chain seq x y z
N MET A 1 0.65 17.28 9.27
CA MET A 1 -0.01 16.07 8.72
C MET A 1 -1.51 16.26 8.77
N THR A 2 -2.20 15.99 7.66
CA THR A 2 -3.66 16.14 7.60
C THR A 2 -4.36 14.97 8.28
N GLU A 3 -5.62 15.19 8.65
CA GLU A 3 -6.45 14.12 9.20
C GLU A 3 -6.58 12.96 8.21
N PHE A 4 -6.75 13.27 6.92
CA PHE A 4 -6.81 12.26 5.87
C PHE A 4 -5.54 11.40 5.83
N GLN A 5 -4.37 12.03 5.88
CA GLN A 5 -3.10 11.31 5.91
C GLN A 5 -2.98 10.41 7.14
N GLN A 6 -3.39 10.91 8.30
CA GLN A 6 -3.38 10.13 9.53
C GLN A 6 -4.28 8.89 9.41
N GLN A 7 -5.47 9.07 8.83
CA GLN A 7 -6.41 7.95 8.61
C GLN A 7 -5.80 6.91 7.68
N CYS A 8 -5.15 7.35 6.59
CA CYS A 8 -4.48 6.44 5.66
C CYS A 8 -3.43 5.61 6.39
N TYR A 9 -2.57 6.26 7.15
CA TYR A 9 -1.46 5.60 7.81
C TYR A 9 -1.95 4.62 8.88
N GLN A 10 -2.92 5.05 9.67
CA GLN A 10 -3.46 4.22 10.76
C GLN A 10 -4.19 3.00 10.20
N THR A 11 -5.03 3.19 9.19
CA THR A 11 -5.77 2.10 8.56
C THR A 11 -4.84 1.09 7.91
N LEU A 12 -3.82 1.58 7.20
CA LEU A 12 -2.82 0.72 6.58
C LEU A 12 -2.10 -0.13 7.62
N LYS A 13 -1.70 0.48 8.73
CA LYS A 13 -1.02 -0.21 9.80
C LYS A 13 -1.91 -1.26 10.47
N ASP A 14 -3.20 -0.94 10.67
CA ASP A 14 -4.12 -1.81 11.41
C ASP A 14 -4.71 -2.93 10.55
N LYS A 15 -4.92 -2.69 9.25
CA LYS A 15 -5.71 -3.59 8.40
C LYS A 15 -4.89 -4.37 7.38
N VAL A 16 -3.64 -3.99 7.16
CA VAL A 16 -2.81 -4.63 6.14
C VAL A 16 -1.56 -5.22 6.79
N PRO A 17 -1.62 -6.48 7.24
CA PRO A 17 -0.48 -7.11 7.91
C PRO A 17 0.65 -7.46 6.94
N ALA A 18 1.81 -7.77 7.49
CA ALA A 18 2.94 -8.26 6.70
C ALA A 18 2.53 -9.51 5.92
N GLY A 19 2.94 -9.60 4.66
CA GLY A 19 2.56 -10.68 3.78
C GLY A 19 1.32 -10.40 2.95
N ARG A 20 0.66 -9.26 3.18
CA ARG A 20 -0.52 -8.84 2.41
C ARG A 20 -0.26 -7.48 1.78
N VAL A 21 -1.05 -7.16 0.76
CA VAL A 21 -1.02 -5.85 0.11
C VAL A 21 -2.44 -5.31 0.00
N ILE A 22 -2.56 -4.00 -0.26
CA ILE A 22 -3.84 -3.36 -0.52
C ILE A 22 -3.67 -2.43 -1.71
N THR A 23 -4.75 -2.22 -2.46
CA THR A 23 -4.71 -1.26 -3.57
C THR A 23 -4.95 0.16 -3.04
N TYR A 24 -4.52 1.17 -3.81
CA TYR A 24 -4.81 2.56 -3.48
C TYR A 24 -6.32 2.79 -3.34
N GLY A 25 -7.10 2.24 -4.26
CA GLY A 25 -8.56 2.32 -4.18
C GLY A 25 -9.15 1.56 -3.00
N GLY A 26 -8.59 0.40 -2.67
CA GLY A 26 -9.02 -0.38 -1.52
C GLY A 26 -8.80 0.35 -0.21
N LEU A 27 -7.64 0.98 -0.05
CA LEU A 27 -7.37 1.78 1.14
C LEU A 27 -8.30 2.98 1.23
N ALA A 28 -8.56 3.65 0.08
CA ALA A 28 -9.51 4.75 0.03
C ALA A 28 -10.91 4.31 0.49
N GLN A 29 -11.36 3.13 0.05
CA GLN A 29 -12.65 2.57 0.50
C GLN A 29 -12.68 2.33 2.00
N LEU A 30 -11.62 1.78 2.56
CA LEU A 30 -11.56 1.48 4.00
C LEU A 30 -11.69 2.72 4.86
N ILE A 31 -11.18 3.85 4.39
CA ILE A 31 -11.27 5.12 5.14
C ILE A 31 -12.52 5.93 4.81
N GLY A 32 -13.43 5.37 4.01
CA GLY A 32 -14.71 6.01 3.71
C GLY A 32 -14.68 7.03 2.57
N HIS A 33 -13.62 7.04 1.75
CA HIS A 33 -13.47 7.97 0.63
C HIS A 33 -13.11 7.20 -0.65
N PRO A 34 -14.05 6.43 -1.23
CA PRO A 34 -13.74 5.49 -2.32
C PRO A 34 -13.19 6.14 -3.59
N ASN A 35 -13.43 7.43 -3.78
CA ASN A 35 -12.91 8.14 -4.95
C ASN A 35 -11.57 8.84 -4.69
N ALA A 36 -10.96 8.64 -3.53
CA ALA A 36 -9.77 9.35 -3.10
C ALA A 36 -8.46 8.59 -3.36
N HIS A 37 -8.43 7.69 -4.35
CA HIS A 37 -7.23 6.88 -4.62
C HIS A 37 -5.99 7.73 -4.94
N ARG A 38 -6.16 8.88 -5.61
CA ARG A 38 -5.04 9.79 -5.90
C ARG A 38 -4.50 10.44 -4.64
N ALA A 39 -5.40 10.84 -3.74
CA ALA A 39 -5.00 11.43 -2.46
C ALA A 39 -4.28 10.41 -1.58
N VAL A 40 -4.71 9.14 -1.63
CA VAL A 40 -4.00 8.04 -0.95
C VAL A 40 -2.58 7.90 -1.52
N GLY A 41 -2.43 7.92 -2.85
CA GLY A 41 -1.12 7.86 -3.49
C GLY A 41 -0.22 8.99 -3.04
N SER A 42 -0.75 10.20 -2.99
CA SER A 42 -0.01 11.37 -2.51
C SER A 42 0.41 11.21 -1.04
N ALA A 43 -0.49 10.71 -0.18
CA ALA A 43 -0.18 10.46 1.22
C ALA A 43 0.94 9.41 1.37
N MET A 44 0.90 8.34 0.57
CA MET A 44 1.92 7.31 0.63
C MET A 44 3.29 7.83 0.20
N ASN A 45 3.34 8.75 -0.77
CA ASN A 45 4.60 9.34 -1.22
C ASN A 45 5.17 10.37 -0.24
N LYS A 46 4.38 10.83 0.71
CA LYS A 46 4.79 11.86 1.67
C LYS A 46 5.02 11.33 3.09
N THR A 47 4.86 10.02 3.30
CA THR A 47 4.96 9.50 4.66
C THR A 47 6.40 9.67 5.21
N PRO A 48 6.56 10.33 6.36
CA PRO A 48 7.85 10.43 7.02
C PRO A 48 8.14 9.27 7.96
N PHE A 49 7.22 8.31 8.08
CA PHE A 49 7.26 7.28 9.11
C PHE A 49 7.57 5.87 8.60
N ALA A 50 8.10 5.76 7.36
CA ALA A 50 8.51 4.48 6.85
C ALA A 50 9.75 3.97 7.62
N PRO A 51 9.80 2.69 8.00
CA PRO A 51 8.85 1.61 7.70
C PRO A 51 7.76 1.40 8.75
N LYS A 52 7.63 2.29 9.75
CA LYS A 52 6.57 2.16 10.77
C LYS A 52 5.18 2.19 10.13
N VAL A 53 5.01 3.06 9.12
CA VAL A 53 3.83 3.01 8.27
C VAL A 53 4.22 2.14 7.07
N PRO A 54 3.55 1.00 6.85
CA PRO A 54 3.97 0.07 5.80
C PRO A 54 3.46 0.49 4.42
N CYS A 55 3.87 1.68 3.97
CA CYS A 55 3.45 2.24 2.68
C CYS A 55 3.89 1.38 1.49
N HIS A 56 4.88 0.52 1.67
CA HIS A 56 5.31 -0.44 0.65
C HIS A 56 4.23 -1.48 0.32
N ARG A 57 3.22 -1.64 1.16
CA ARG A 57 2.14 -2.61 0.95
C ARG A 57 1.01 -2.08 0.09
N VAL A 58 1.07 -0.81 -0.34
CA VAL A 58 0.03 -0.20 -1.20
C VAL A 58 0.47 -0.31 -2.65
N VAL A 59 -0.38 -0.90 -3.48
CA VAL A 59 -0.10 -1.18 -4.89
C VAL A 59 -1.26 -0.75 -5.77
N LYS A 60 -1.06 -0.83 -7.09
CA LYS A 60 -2.11 -0.48 -8.05
C LYS A 60 -3.17 -1.57 -8.14
N SER A 61 -4.34 -1.20 -8.67
CA SER A 61 -5.49 -2.11 -8.78
C SER A 61 -5.23 -3.34 -9.66
N ASN A 62 -4.27 -3.26 -10.58
CA ASN A 62 -3.88 -4.37 -11.43
C ASN A 62 -2.73 -5.22 -10.86
N GLY A 63 -2.31 -4.95 -9.63
CA GLY A 63 -1.22 -5.68 -8.98
C GLY A 63 0.17 -5.11 -9.26
N GLU A 64 0.30 -4.08 -10.10
CA GLU A 64 1.57 -3.41 -10.31
C GLU A 64 1.97 -2.64 -9.06
N LEU A 65 3.28 -2.47 -8.84
CA LEU A 65 3.79 -1.89 -7.60
C LEU A 65 3.41 -0.42 -7.40
N GLY A 66 3.30 0.35 -8.49
CA GLY A 66 3.07 1.79 -8.37
C GLY A 66 4.32 2.52 -7.89
N GLY A 67 4.14 3.80 -7.55
CA GLY A 67 5.22 4.64 -7.06
C GLY A 67 5.58 4.39 -5.61
N PHE A 68 6.72 4.91 -5.20
CA PHE A 68 7.18 4.85 -3.82
C PHE A 68 8.04 6.08 -3.53
N ALA A 69 7.93 6.62 -2.31
CA ALA A 69 8.69 7.82 -1.92
C ALA A 69 10.20 7.58 -1.93
N LEU A 70 10.61 6.35 -1.65
CA LEU A 70 12.00 5.92 -1.73
C LEU A 70 12.22 5.17 -3.03
N ASP A 71 13.41 4.59 -3.23
CA ASP A 71 13.70 3.77 -4.40
C ASP A 71 12.73 2.58 -4.49
N LEU A 72 12.23 2.30 -5.69
CA LEU A 72 11.35 1.17 -5.94
C LEU A 72 12.01 -0.16 -5.54
N LYS A 73 13.32 -0.27 -5.65
CA LYS A 73 14.07 -1.45 -5.19
C LYS A 73 13.87 -1.70 -3.69
N ILE A 74 13.77 -0.64 -2.91
CA ILE A 74 13.50 -0.74 -1.47
C ILE A 74 12.10 -1.28 -1.23
N LYS A 75 11.12 -0.82 -2.00
CA LYS A 75 9.74 -1.32 -1.93
C LYS A 75 9.70 -2.83 -2.20
N ILE A 76 10.33 -3.26 -3.28
CA ILE A 76 10.40 -4.67 -3.65
C ILE A 76 11.06 -5.49 -2.53
N LYS A 77 12.18 -5.01 -2.03
CA LYS A 77 12.94 -5.70 -0.98
C LYS A 77 12.11 -5.88 0.30
N ARG A 78 11.38 -4.84 0.68
CA ARG A 78 10.51 -4.91 1.88
C ARG A 78 9.38 -5.90 1.69
N LEU A 79 8.76 -5.92 0.51
CA LEU A 79 7.69 -6.88 0.20
C LEU A 79 8.23 -8.33 0.22
N GLN A 80 9.37 -8.56 -0.41
CA GLN A 80 10.00 -9.88 -0.43
C GLN A 80 10.35 -10.37 0.96
N LYS A 81 10.83 -9.48 1.81
CA LYS A 81 11.14 -9.80 3.20
C LYS A 81 9.91 -10.24 3.99
N GLU A 82 8.73 -9.76 3.59
CA GLU A 82 7.45 -10.14 4.19
C GLU A 82 6.81 -11.36 3.55
N GLY A 83 7.50 -12.00 2.60
CA GLY A 83 6.97 -13.18 1.93
C GLY A 83 6.14 -12.89 0.69
N VAL A 84 6.12 -11.64 0.22
CA VAL A 84 5.39 -11.24 -0.99
C VAL A 84 6.37 -11.22 -2.16
N GLN A 85 6.16 -12.10 -3.12
CA GLN A 85 7.02 -12.17 -4.30
C GLN A 85 6.60 -11.12 -5.33
N VAL A 86 7.60 -10.59 -6.03
CA VAL A 86 7.41 -9.59 -7.08
C VAL A 86 8.09 -10.07 -8.35
N MET A 87 7.36 -10.01 -9.46
CA MET A 87 7.90 -10.39 -10.77
C MET A 87 7.39 -9.38 -11.81
N ASN A 88 8.30 -8.84 -12.62
CA ASN A 88 7.96 -7.87 -13.67
C ASN A 88 7.16 -6.68 -13.12
N ASN A 89 7.56 -6.16 -11.95
CA ASN A 89 6.91 -5.05 -11.25
C ASN A 89 5.46 -5.35 -10.84
N LYS A 90 5.09 -6.62 -10.74
CA LYS A 90 3.75 -7.03 -10.29
C LYS A 90 3.85 -7.97 -9.10
N ILE A 91 2.84 -7.93 -8.25
CA ILE A 91 2.72 -8.85 -7.12
C ILE A 91 2.35 -10.24 -7.66
N VAL A 92 3.15 -11.24 -7.31
CA VAL A 92 2.85 -12.64 -7.61
C VAL A 92 1.70 -13.07 -6.69
N ASP A 93 0.74 -13.82 -7.24
CA ASP A 93 -0.46 -14.27 -6.50
C ASP A 93 -1.25 -13.09 -5.91
N PHE A 94 -1.38 -12.03 -6.70
CA PHE A 94 -2.02 -10.79 -6.25
C PHE A 94 -3.40 -11.03 -5.64
N LYS A 95 -4.24 -11.85 -6.28
CA LYS A 95 -5.61 -12.11 -5.79
C LYS A 95 -5.62 -12.72 -4.40
N GLU A 96 -4.60 -13.49 -4.06
CA GLU A 96 -4.47 -14.13 -2.75
C GLU A 96 -3.85 -13.19 -1.71
N LYS A 97 -2.97 -12.28 -2.16
CA LYS A 97 -2.23 -11.38 -1.27
C LYS A 97 -2.97 -10.08 -0.95
N VAL A 98 -3.88 -9.67 -1.83
CA VAL A 98 -4.59 -8.40 -1.64
C VAL A 98 -5.64 -8.53 -0.52
N VAL A 99 -5.71 -7.50 0.32
CA VAL A 99 -6.76 -7.40 1.34
C VAL A 99 -8.08 -7.17 0.63
N LYS A 100 -9.06 -8.02 0.90
CA LYS A 100 -10.38 -7.92 0.29
C LYS A 100 -11.24 -6.92 1.05
N ILE A 101 -11.93 -6.08 0.30
CA ILE A 101 -12.83 -5.08 0.85
C ILE A 101 -14.26 -5.62 0.66
N ALA A 102 -14.95 -5.81 1.73
CA ALA A 102 -16.33 -6.31 1.70
C ALA A 102 -17.30 -5.22 1.22
#